data_53ace99b3eda55bdcdeda98ec263969f
#
_entry.id   53ace99b3eda55bdcdeda98ec263969f
#
_cell.length_a   1.000
_cell.length_b   1.000
_cell.length_c   1.000
_cell.angle_alpha   90.00
_cell.angle_beta   90.00
_cell.angle_gamma   90.00
#
_symmetry.space_group_name_H-M   'P 1'
#
loop_
_entity.id
_entity.type
_entity.pdbx_description
1 polymer ?
#
loop_
_entity_poly.entity_id
_entity_poly.type
_entity_poly.pdbx_seq_one_letter_code
_entity_poly.pdbx_strand_id
1 'polypeptide(L)'
;MKIQKTMPITTDYLESIGFSWHTDTDGTPYAPAQLVEISSEEAEAYYQAVNELYDMYVSAAQYVIDNDLFFELGIPFNLVELIKQSWENDVHWHLYGRFDLAGGLDGKPIKLIEFNADTPTAVFETAILQWAMLKQNGLDEAAQFNDLFDGLVENYKRLMTLDDDTSAFDELYAQNPYKILFTCIEGSKEDEATTRLMQAAAQHAGFNTRFAYIHEISFDDEGGISVDGENYEFLFKLVPWEQIAIDEGELALILQNIVNNQKAIILNPAYTLLFQSKGIMKILWDLYPNHPLLLESSYEPLAGKKYVKKPFLAREGANVSVIDANGEVLAQNGGEYENGKFLYQEYYDFNTDEKGQKYQAGVFFAYEGCALGFRCGGEIINNFSKFVGHIIV
;
A
#
# COMPACT_ATOMS: atom_id res chain seq x y z
N MET A 1 9.14 13.57 19.80
CA MET A 1 9.20 13.68 18.34
C MET A 1 9.31 15.15 17.98
N LYS A 2 10.20 15.50 17.07
CA LYS A 2 10.41 16.88 16.66
C LYS A 2 9.67 17.15 15.34
N ILE A 3 9.08 18.35 15.27
CA ILE A 3 8.36 18.84 14.08
C ILE A 3 9.01 20.15 13.63
N GLN A 4 9.53 20.16 12.41
CA GLN A 4 9.99 21.37 11.75
C GLN A 4 8.82 22.06 11.05
N LYS A 5 8.55 23.32 11.38
CA LYS A 5 7.57 24.14 10.66
C LYS A 5 8.18 24.64 9.35
N THR A 6 7.36 24.64 8.31
CA THR A 6 7.70 25.14 6.98
C THR A 6 6.77 26.30 6.58
N MET A 7 7.07 26.97 5.46
CA MET A 7 6.10 27.82 4.81
C MET A 7 5.07 26.96 4.07
N PRO A 8 3.79 27.35 4.08
CA PRO A 8 2.77 26.69 3.26
C PRO A 8 3.12 26.76 1.77
N ILE A 9 2.91 25.67 1.06
CA ILE A 9 2.96 25.69 -0.41
C ILE A 9 1.67 26.35 -0.92
N THR A 10 1.78 27.18 -1.95
CA THR A 10 0.63 27.85 -2.54
C THR A 10 -0.27 26.85 -3.29
N THR A 11 -1.57 27.09 -3.28
CA THR A 11 -2.56 26.30 -4.03
C THR A 11 -2.20 26.19 -5.50
N ASP A 12 -1.83 27.32 -6.14
CA ASP A 12 -1.45 27.35 -7.55
C ASP A 12 -0.27 26.41 -7.86
N TYR A 13 0.72 26.34 -6.96
CA TYR A 13 1.84 25.40 -7.13
C TYR A 13 1.39 23.95 -6.93
N LEU A 14 0.57 23.66 -5.91
CA LEU A 14 0.04 22.32 -5.67
C LEU A 14 -0.78 21.83 -6.89
N GLU A 15 -1.64 22.65 -7.44
CA GLU A 15 -2.38 22.33 -8.66
C GLU A 15 -1.45 22.15 -9.88
N SER A 16 -0.40 22.97 -9.99
CA SER A 16 0.57 22.86 -11.10
C SER A 16 1.36 21.55 -11.12
N ILE A 17 1.56 20.92 -9.96
CA ILE A 17 2.18 19.59 -9.84
C ILE A 17 1.16 18.43 -9.89
N GLY A 18 -0.14 18.74 -10.06
CA GLY A 18 -1.22 17.75 -10.13
C GLY A 18 -1.89 17.41 -8.80
N PHE A 19 -1.52 18.06 -7.69
CA PHE A 19 -2.09 17.81 -6.37
C PHE A 19 -3.38 18.62 -6.15
N SER A 20 -4.51 18.10 -6.62
CA SER A 20 -5.80 18.82 -6.62
C SER A 20 -6.70 18.56 -5.40
N TRP A 21 -6.33 17.61 -4.52
CA TRP A 21 -7.03 17.30 -3.25
C TRP A 21 -6.34 17.88 -2.03
N HIS A 22 -5.64 19.00 -2.21
CA HIS A 22 -4.83 19.70 -1.21
C HIS A 22 -5.62 20.27 -0.02
N THR A 23 -6.93 20.34 -0.11
CA THR A 23 -7.80 20.89 0.92
C THR A 23 -8.93 19.92 1.25
N ASP A 24 -9.06 19.58 2.54
CA ASP A 24 -10.11 18.69 3.02
C ASP A 24 -11.49 19.38 3.03
N THR A 25 -12.54 18.61 3.21
CA THR A 25 -13.93 19.08 3.21
C THR A 25 -14.23 20.08 4.31
N ASP A 26 -13.43 20.12 5.39
CA ASP A 26 -13.51 21.10 6.47
C ASP A 26 -12.76 22.42 6.18
N GLY A 27 -12.15 22.53 5.01
CA GLY A 27 -11.37 23.70 4.56
C GLY A 27 -9.94 23.75 5.10
N THR A 28 -9.46 22.70 5.81
CA THR A 28 -8.09 22.64 6.29
C THR A 28 -7.16 21.99 5.24
N PRO A 29 -5.85 22.35 5.23
CA PRO A 29 -4.90 21.68 4.35
C PRO A 29 -4.81 20.18 4.64
N TYR A 30 -4.86 19.34 3.61
CA TYR A 30 -4.61 17.91 3.72
C TYR A 30 -3.16 17.62 4.14
N ALA A 31 -2.19 18.40 3.63
CA ALA A 31 -0.79 18.36 4.06
C ALA A 31 -0.44 19.67 4.78
N PRO A 32 -0.35 19.68 6.11
CA PRO A 32 0.02 20.87 6.87
C PRO A 32 1.48 21.28 6.62
N ALA A 33 1.79 22.59 6.77
CA ALA A 33 3.11 23.16 6.54
C ALA A 33 4.09 22.76 7.68
N GLN A 34 4.44 21.50 7.73
CA GLN A 34 5.33 20.91 8.73
C GLN A 34 5.97 19.61 8.23
N LEU A 35 7.14 19.27 8.76
CA LEU A 35 7.89 18.06 8.48
C LEU A 35 8.24 17.36 9.79
N VAL A 36 8.24 16.03 9.80
CA VAL A 36 8.80 15.23 10.89
C VAL A 36 10.32 15.23 10.74
N GLU A 37 11.07 15.68 11.77
CA GLU A 37 12.52 15.48 11.81
C GLU A 37 12.82 14.03 12.18
N ILE A 38 13.65 13.38 11.38
CA ILE A 38 14.16 12.03 11.65
C ILE A 38 15.69 12.01 11.50
N SER A 39 16.35 11.07 12.16
CA SER A 39 17.77 10.82 11.92
C SER A 39 17.99 9.82 10.79
N SER A 40 19.22 9.76 10.26
CA SER A 40 19.61 8.74 9.28
C SER A 40 19.47 7.33 9.84
N GLU A 41 19.74 7.13 11.14
CA GLU A 41 19.58 5.85 11.81
C GLU A 41 18.11 5.44 11.94
N GLU A 42 17.19 6.39 12.16
CA GLU A 42 15.75 6.11 12.17
C GLU A 42 15.25 5.77 10.77
N ALA A 43 15.71 6.45 9.72
CA ALA A 43 15.40 6.11 8.33
C ALA A 43 15.88 4.69 7.98
N GLU A 44 17.12 4.36 8.32
CA GLU A 44 17.70 3.02 8.13
C GLU A 44 16.91 1.94 8.90
N ALA A 45 16.47 2.24 10.13
CA ALA A 45 15.66 1.30 10.91
C ALA A 45 14.32 0.98 10.24
N TYR A 46 13.66 1.96 9.62
CA TYR A 46 12.45 1.72 8.83
C TYR A 46 12.74 0.89 7.57
N TYR A 47 13.83 1.18 6.86
CA TYR A 47 14.26 0.40 5.70
C TYR A 47 14.47 -1.09 6.06
N GLN A 48 15.25 -1.36 7.10
CA GLN A 48 15.53 -2.74 7.55
C GLN A 48 14.26 -3.45 8.02
N ALA A 49 13.40 -2.74 8.77
CA ALA A 49 12.16 -3.32 9.30
C ALA A 49 11.21 -3.80 8.19
N VAL A 50 11.03 -3.03 7.11
CA VAL A 50 10.09 -3.42 6.05
C VAL A 50 10.63 -4.52 5.16
N ASN A 51 11.94 -4.58 4.93
CA ASN A 51 12.58 -5.68 4.21
C ASN A 51 12.43 -7.00 4.99
N GLU A 52 12.71 -7.00 6.30
CA GLU A 52 12.51 -8.17 7.15
C GLU A 52 11.02 -8.59 7.22
N LEU A 53 10.11 -7.62 7.36
CA LEU A 53 8.67 -7.87 7.36
C LEU A 53 8.20 -8.49 6.04
N TYR A 54 8.70 -8.02 4.90
CA TYR A 54 8.32 -8.58 3.60
C TYR A 54 8.65 -10.06 3.48
N ASP A 55 9.86 -10.47 3.88
CA ASP A 55 10.27 -11.88 3.90
C ASP A 55 9.37 -12.72 4.82
N MET A 56 8.97 -12.15 5.96
CA MET A 56 8.03 -12.81 6.88
C MET A 56 6.64 -12.95 6.25
N TYR A 57 6.15 -11.95 5.50
CA TYR A 57 4.88 -12.01 4.78
C TYR A 57 4.90 -13.06 3.67
N VAL A 58 6.00 -13.16 2.92
CA VAL A 58 6.19 -14.22 1.91
C VAL A 58 6.10 -15.61 2.56
N SER A 59 6.80 -15.80 3.68
CA SER A 59 6.75 -17.07 4.43
C SER A 59 5.34 -17.37 4.98
N ALA A 60 4.64 -16.35 5.46
CA ALA A 60 3.28 -16.51 5.97
C ALA A 60 2.27 -16.82 4.86
N ALA A 61 2.39 -16.20 3.68
CA ALA A 61 1.55 -16.51 2.52
C ALA A 61 1.78 -17.94 2.01
N GLN A 62 3.04 -18.38 1.94
CA GLN A 62 3.35 -19.77 1.60
C GLN A 62 2.70 -20.74 2.60
N TYR A 63 2.78 -20.44 3.90
CA TYR A 63 2.13 -21.24 4.94
C TYR A 63 0.61 -21.30 4.77
N VAL A 64 -0.03 -20.17 4.43
CA VAL A 64 -1.47 -20.11 4.15
C VAL A 64 -1.84 -20.99 2.96
N ILE A 65 -1.08 -20.93 1.88
CA ILE A 65 -1.32 -21.71 0.66
C ILE A 65 -1.13 -23.21 0.93
N ASP A 66 -0.04 -23.59 1.57
CA ASP A 66 0.30 -25.01 1.89
C ASP A 66 -0.73 -25.67 2.80
N ASN A 67 -1.39 -24.90 3.67
CA ASN A 67 -2.37 -25.39 4.65
C ASN A 67 -3.84 -25.06 4.29
N ASP A 68 -4.07 -24.48 3.10
CA ASP A 68 -5.41 -24.11 2.59
C ASP A 68 -6.21 -23.17 3.54
N LEU A 69 -5.50 -22.20 4.17
CA LEU A 69 -6.06 -21.30 5.19
C LEU A 69 -6.72 -20.04 4.62
N PHE A 70 -7.14 -20.03 3.37
CA PHE A 70 -7.73 -18.86 2.70
C PHE A 70 -8.99 -18.37 3.39
N PHE A 71 -9.83 -19.30 3.83
CA PHE A 71 -11.06 -18.96 4.55
C PHE A 71 -10.77 -18.27 5.89
N GLU A 72 -9.72 -18.69 6.60
CA GLU A 72 -9.29 -18.12 7.87
C GLU A 72 -8.91 -16.65 7.70
N LEU A 73 -8.30 -16.28 6.56
CA LEU A 73 -7.96 -14.91 6.21
C LEU A 73 -9.13 -14.09 5.62
N GLY A 74 -10.31 -14.69 5.48
CA GLY A 74 -11.47 -14.01 4.87
C GLY A 74 -11.33 -13.80 3.35
N ILE A 75 -10.51 -14.59 2.69
CA ILE A 75 -10.32 -14.52 1.24
C ILE A 75 -11.62 -14.98 0.54
N PRO A 76 -12.15 -14.22 -0.43
CA PRO A 76 -13.26 -14.65 -1.26
C PRO A 76 -12.92 -15.93 -2.03
N PHE A 77 -13.81 -16.94 -1.98
CA PHE A 77 -13.55 -18.26 -2.55
C PHE A 77 -13.27 -18.24 -4.06
N ASN A 78 -13.88 -17.29 -4.79
CA ASN A 78 -13.72 -17.12 -6.23
C ASN A 78 -12.37 -16.51 -6.65
N LEU A 79 -11.51 -16.13 -5.69
CA LEU A 79 -10.13 -15.70 -5.95
C LEU A 79 -9.09 -16.76 -5.57
N VAL A 80 -9.45 -17.81 -4.84
CA VAL A 80 -8.49 -18.78 -4.30
C VAL A 80 -7.64 -19.40 -5.39
N GLU A 81 -8.25 -19.80 -6.50
CA GLU A 81 -7.52 -20.41 -7.61
C GLU A 81 -6.58 -19.41 -8.31
N LEU A 82 -7.06 -18.19 -8.55
CA LEU A 82 -6.25 -17.12 -9.12
C LEU A 82 -5.08 -16.73 -8.20
N ILE A 83 -5.29 -16.73 -6.88
CA ILE A 83 -4.22 -16.50 -5.89
C ILE A 83 -3.14 -17.58 -6.00
N LYS A 84 -3.54 -18.87 -5.99
CA LYS A 84 -2.60 -19.99 -6.13
C LYS A 84 -1.78 -19.88 -7.43
N GLN A 85 -2.45 -19.64 -8.55
CA GLN A 85 -1.79 -19.50 -9.86
C GLN A 85 -0.81 -18.33 -9.91
N SER A 86 -1.23 -17.17 -9.40
CA SER A 86 -0.35 -16.00 -9.38
C SER A 86 0.81 -16.14 -8.39
N TRP A 87 0.69 -16.99 -7.37
CA TRP A 87 1.77 -17.31 -6.44
C TRP A 87 2.79 -18.30 -7.02
N GLU A 88 2.33 -19.32 -7.75
CA GLU A 88 3.16 -20.39 -8.29
C GLU A 88 3.99 -19.98 -9.53
N ASN A 89 3.70 -18.82 -10.12
CA ASN A 89 4.35 -18.39 -11.34
C ASN A 89 5.03 -17.02 -11.17
N ASP A 90 6.35 -17.01 -11.22
CA ASP A 90 7.23 -15.86 -10.98
C ASP A 90 6.99 -14.66 -11.91
N VAL A 91 6.27 -14.83 -13.03
CA VAL A 91 5.89 -13.71 -13.91
C VAL A 91 4.91 -12.74 -13.24
N HIS A 92 4.21 -13.18 -12.17
CA HIS A 92 3.30 -12.36 -11.38
C HIS A 92 4.05 -11.61 -10.28
N TRP A 93 4.75 -10.57 -10.66
CA TRP A 93 5.62 -9.79 -9.79
C TRP A 93 4.83 -8.82 -8.89
N HIS A 94 5.20 -8.74 -7.59
CA HIS A 94 4.67 -7.73 -6.69
C HIS A 94 5.29 -6.37 -7.01
N LEU A 95 4.47 -5.44 -7.50
CA LEU A 95 4.97 -4.17 -7.99
C LEU A 95 5.28 -3.21 -6.83
N TYR A 96 4.36 -3.05 -5.87
CA TYR A 96 4.55 -2.15 -4.75
C TYR A 96 3.55 -2.41 -3.62
N GLY A 97 3.92 -1.96 -2.42
CA GLY A 97 3.07 -1.98 -1.24
C GLY A 97 3.46 -0.88 -0.27
N ARG A 98 2.68 -0.69 0.81
CA ARG A 98 2.99 0.23 1.90
C ARG A 98 2.78 -0.46 3.24
N PHE A 99 3.85 -0.56 4.03
CA PHE A 99 3.78 -0.98 5.42
C PHE A 99 3.35 0.21 6.29
N ASP A 100 2.30 0.03 7.07
CA ASP A 100 1.86 0.99 8.06
C ASP A 100 2.39 0.56 9.43
N LEU A 101 3.20 1.42 10.06
CA LEU A 101 4.01 1.12 11.23
C LEU A 101 3.72 2.10 12.38
N ALA A 102 3.87 1.63 13.61
CA ALA A 102 3.89 2.46 14.82
C ALA A 102 5.29 2.47 15.44
N GLY A 103 5.66 3.56 16.10
CA GLY A 103 7.01 3.70 16.68
C GLY A 103 8.05 4.14 15.66
N GLY A 104 9.31 3.81 15.92
CA GLY A 104 10.46 4.10 15.06
C GLY A 104 11.16 5.42 15.33
N LEU A 105 10.55 6.35 16.07
CA LEU A 105 11.14 7.65 16.42
C LEU A 105 11.38 7.74 17.93
N ASP A 106 12.37 8.58 18.34
CA ASP A 106 12.75 8.82 19.74
C ASP A 106 13.10 7.53 20.50
N GLY A 107 13.69 6.55 19.82
CA GLY A 107 14.04 5.27 20.42
C GLY A 107 12.86 4.34 20.71
N LYS A 108 11.66 4.66 20.25
CA LYS A 108 10.49 3.80 20.37
C LYS A 108 10.56 2.66 19.37
N PRO A 109 10.42 1.38 19.77
CA PRO A 109 10.47 0.25 18.85
C PRO A 109 9.46 0.37 17.70
N ILE A 110 9.85 -0.05 16.51
CA ILE A 110 8.96 -0.17 15.35
C ILE A 110 8.03 -1.37 15.56
N LYS A 111 6.74 -1.18 15.25
CA LYS A 111 5.72 -2.23 15.29
C LYS A 111 4.85 -2.21 14.05
N LEU A 112 4.61 -3.40 13.48
CA LEU A 112 3.72 -3.60 12.35
C LEU A 112 2.26 -3.35 12.75
N ILE A 113 1.59 -2.46 12.01
CA ILE A 113 0.15 -2.21 12.12
C ILE A 113 -0.62 -2.95 11.03
N GLU A 114 -0.17 -2.85 9.77
CA GLU A 114 -0.72 -3.57 8.62
C GLU A 114 0.20 -3.43 7.39
N PHE A 115 -0.07 -4.23 6.37
CA PHE A 115 0.57 -4.11 5.07
C PHE A 115 -0.50 -3.89 3.99
N ASN A 116 -0.50 -2.74 3.36
CA ASN A 116 -1.33 -2.42 2.21
C ASN A 116 -0.59 -2.84 0.95
N ALA A 117 -0.88 -4.03 0.45
CA ALA A 117 -0.09 -4.70 -0.58
C ALA A 117 -0.75 -4.77 -1.95
N ASP A 118 -2.08 -4.56 -2.03
CA ASP A 118 -2.80 -4.62 -3.31
C ASP A 118 -2.86 -3.23 -3.98
N THR A 119 -3.53 -2.27 -3.33
CA THR A 119 -3.78 -0.93 -3.88
C THR A 119 -3.46 0.18 -2.87
N PRO A 120 -2.20 0.28 -2.37
CA PRO A 120 -1.85 1.36 -1.44
C PRO A 120 -1.95 2.74 -2.10
N THR A 121 -2.51 3.69 -1.38
CA THR A 121 -2.57 5.12 -1.73
C THR A 121 -1.46 5.91 -1.05
N ALA A 122 -1.48 7.25 -1.14
CA ALA A 122 -0.44 8.17 -0.68
C ALA A 122 0.90 8.04 -1.44
N VAL A 123 0.87 7.47 -2.65
CA VAL A 123 2.05 7.38 -3.54
C VAL A 123 2.48 8.77 -3.99
N PHE A 124 1.52 9.59 -4.43
CA PHE A 124 1.77 10.95 -4.90
C PHE A 124 2.32 11.83 -3.79
N GLU A 125 1.71 11.76 -2.61
CA GLU A 125 2.14 12.52 -1.44
C GLU A 125 3.56 12.17 -1.03
N THR A 126 3.90 10.89 -1.05
CA THR A 126 5.22 10.42 -0.65
C THR A 126 6.26 10.71 -1.71
N ALA A 127 6.01 10.39 -2.99
CA ALA A 127 6.99 10.58 -4.05
C ALA A 127 7.20 12.06 -4.41
N ILE A 128 6.12 12.85 -4.49
CA ILE A 128 6.15 14.18 -5.09
C ILE A 128 5.90 15.29 -4.07
N LEU A 129 4.82 15.21 -3.27
CA LEU A 129 4.41 16.33 -2.43
C LEU A 129 5.45 16.64 -1.34
N GLN A 130 5.94 15.63 -0.60
CA GLN A 130 6.94 15.88 0.45
C GLN A 130 8.27 16.39 -0.11
N TRP A 131 8.70 15.95 -1.29
CA TRP A 131 9.85 16.52 -1.99
C TRP A 131 9.59 17.99 -2.36
N ALA A 132 8.41 18.29 -2.92
CA ALA A 132 8.02 19.67 -3.22
C ALA A 132 8.01 20.56 -1.98
N MET A 133 7.66 20.02 -0.80
CA MET A 133 7.75 20.76 0.48
C MET A 133 9.19 21.18 0.80
N LEU A 134 10.18 20.30 0.61
CA LEU A 134 11.59 20.69 0.79
C LEU A 134 11.99 21.76 -0.21
N LYS A 135 11.75 21.52 -1.49
CA LYS A 135 12.12 22.43 -2.59
C LYS A 135 11.55 23.84 -2.42
N GLN A 136 10.26 23.96 -2.12
CA GLN A 136 9.58 25.25 -1.95
C GLN A 136 10.04 26.00 -0.69
N ASN A 137 10.63 25.30 0.27
CA ASN A 137 11.19 25.89 1.49
C ASN A 137 12.72 26.09 1.42
N GLY A 138 13.36 25.82 0.28
CA GLY A 138 14.80 25.98 0.12
C GLY A 138 15.63 25.05 1.01
N LEU A 139 15.06 23.89 1.37
CA LEU A 139 15.70 22.82 2.13
C LEU A 139 16.43 21.89 1.16
N ASP A 140 17.32 21.04 1.69
CA ASP A 140 18.02 20.05 0.89
C ASP A 140 17.04 19.00 0.36
N GLU A 141 16.86 18.94 -0.95
CA GLU A 141 15.94 18.02 -1.62
C GLU A 141 16.34 16.54 -1.46
N ALA A 142 17.61 16.25 -1.15
CA ALA A 142 18.11 14.91 -0.87
C ALA A 142 17.93 14.47 0.60
N ALA A 143 17.50 15.38 1.48
CA ALA A 143 17.32 15.08 2.91
C ALA A 143 16.01 14.37 3.21
N GLN A 144 15.69 13.31 2.44
CA GLN A 144 14.53 12.44 2.64
C GLN A 144 14.87 10.98 2.35
N PHE A 145 14.22 10.06 3.04
CA PHE A 145 14.10 8.67 2.61
C PHE A 145 12.95 8.59 1.61
N ASN A 146 13.26 8.86 0.33
CA ASN A 146 12.24 9.02 -0.72
C ASN A 146 12.79 8.68 -2.11
N ASP A 147 13.04 7.39 -2.34
CA ASP A 147 13.41 6.84 -3.65
C ASP A 147 12.20 6.15 -4.33
N LEU A 148 10.95 6.52 -3.95
CA LEU A 148 9.75 5.81 -4.40
C LEU A 148 9.61 5.80 -5.93
N PHE A 149 9.79 6.95 -6.58
CA PHE A 149 9.61 7.04 -8.03
C PHE A 149 10.66 6.19 -8.77
N ASP A 150 11.94 6.32 -8.39
CA ASP A 150 13.04 5.59 -9.02
C ASP A 150 12.96 4.08 -8.70
N GLY A 151 12.56 3.71 -7.47
CA GLY A 151 12.28 2.34 -7.07
C GLY A 151 11.16 1.70 -7.91
N LEU A 152 10.09 2.46 -8.19
CA LEU A 152 9.02 2.01 -9.07
C LEU A 152 9.52 1.84 -10.51
N VAL A 153 10.31 2.78 -11.05
CA VAL A 153 10.91 2.67 -12.38
C VAL A 153 11.72 1.38 -12.52
N GLU A 154 12.62 1.11 -11.56
CA GLU A 154 13.41 -0.12 -11.57
C GLU A 154 12.54 -1.37 -11.38
N ASN A 155 11.50 -1.30 -10.54
CA ASN A 155 10.62 -2.45 -10.33
C ASN A 155 9.71 -2.74 -11.55
N TYR A 156 9.35 -1.73 -12.34
CA TYR A 156 8.71 -1.97 -13.65
C TYR A 156 9.64 -2.71 -14.61
N LYS A 157 10.94 -2.41 -14.66
CA LYS A 157 11.89 -3.15 -15.49
C LYS A 157 11.98 -4.63 -15.10
N ARG A 158 11.84 -4.94 -13.79
CA ARG A 158 11.81 -6.32 -13.28
C ARG A 158 10.63 -7.14 -13.81
N LEU A 159 9.56 -6.52 -14.30
CA LEU A 159 8.48 -7.24 -14.98
C LEU A 159 8.97 -7.97 -16.24
N MET A 160 10.07 -7.52 -16.83
CA MET A 160 10.67 -8.15 -18.02
C MET A 160 11.88 -9.02 -17.68
N THR A 161 12.72 -8.56 -16.73
CA THR A 161 13.95 -9.30 -16.38
C THR A 161 13.69 -10.46 -15.44
N LEU A 162 12.65 -10.35 -14.58
CA LEU A 162 12.34 -11.29 -13.49
C LEU A 162 13.57 -11.56 -12.59
N ASP A 163 14.43 -10.56 -12.44
CA ASP A 163 15.71 -10.62 -11.74
C ASP A 163 15.98 -9.29 -11.02
N ASP A 164 16.89 -9.30 -10.05
CA ASP A 164 17.41 -8.12 -9.37
C ASP A 164 18.10 -7.17 -10.34
N ASP A 165 18.88 -7.74 -11.27
CA ASP A 165 19.59 -7.01 -12.31
C ASP A 165 18.66 -6.67 -13.50
N THR A 166 18.37 -5.38 -13.61
CA THR A 166 17.50 -4.85 -14.69
C THR A 166 18.26 -4.50 -15.97
N SER A 167 19.58 -4.73 -16.07
CA SER A 167 20.42 -4.32 -17.19
C SER A 167 20.03 -4.93 -18.54
N ALA A 168 19.35 -6.10 -18.53
CA ALA A 168 18.86 -6.77 -19.72
C ALA A 168 17.51 -6.22 -20.23
N PHE A 169 16.91 -5.24 -19.53
CA PHE A 169 15.56 -4.75 -19.86
C PHE A 169 15.41 -4.32 -21.33
N ASP A 170 16.31 -3.47 -21.84
CA ASP A 170 16.20 -2.92 -23.21
C ASP A 170 16.23 -4.01 -24.26
N GLU A 171 17.07 -5.04 -24.10
CA GLU A 171 17.16 -6.17 -25.01
C GLU A 171 15.89 -7.03 -24.97
N LEU A 172 15.39 -7.35 -23.78
CA LEU A 172 14.17 -8.16 -23.58
C LEU A 172 12.93 -7.43 -24.09
N TYR A 173 12.83 -6.13 -23.80
CA TYR A 173 11.71 -5.31 -24.24
C TYR A 173 11.70 -5.12 -25.77
N ALA A 174 12.88 -4.97 -26.41
CA ALA A 174 12.96 -4.88 -27.87
C ALA A 174 12.47 -6.16 -28.57
N GLN A 175 12.62 -7.33 -27.93
CA GLN A 175 12.11 -8.61 -28.44
C GLN A 175 10.60 -8.77 -28.22
N ASN A 176 10.08 -8.27 -27.07
CA ASN A 176 8.69 -8.37 -26.66
C ASN A 176 8.20 -7.02 -26.13
N PRO A 177 7.78 -6.08 -27.00
CA PRO A 177 7.39 -4.73 -26.59
C PRO A 177 5.98 -4.72 -25.94
N TYR A 178 5.86 -5.38 -24.79
CA TYR A 178 4.62 -5.47 -24.03
C TYR A 178 4.13 -4.08 -23.60
N LYS A 179 2.80 -3.93 -23.55
CA LYS A 179 2.15 -2.68 -23.20
C LYS A 179 1.45 -2.81 -21.86
N ILE A 180 1.45 -1.73 -21.09
CA ILE A 180 0.76 -1.67 -19.81
C ILE A 180 -0.46 -0.76 -19.92
N LEU A 181 -1.64 -1.30 -19.58
CA LEU A 181 -2.85 -0.53 -19.38
C LEU A 181 -2.97 -0.13 -17.91
N PHE A 182 -3.23 1.14 -17.64
CA PHE A 182 -3.43 1.69 -16.30
C PHE A 182 -4.89 2.02 -16.10
N THR A 183 -5.47 1.61 -14.96
CA THR A 183 -6.89 1.84 -14.67
C THR A 183 -7.20 2.12 -13.21
N CYS A 184 -8.21 2.95 -13.01
CA CYS A 184 -8.90 3.15 -11.73
C CYS A 184 -10.40 3.35 -11.99
N ILE A 185 -11.19 3.46 -10.91
CA ILE A 185 -12.60 3.86 -11.00
C ILE A 185 -12.66 5.37 -11.25
N GLU A 186 -13.53 5.81 -12.16
CA GLU A 186 -13.77 7.22 -12.43
C GLU A 186 -14.39 7.92 -11.21
N GLY A 187 -13.96 9.16 -10.92
CA GLY A 187 -14.56 10.04 -9.90
C GLY A 187 -13.66 10.36 -8.70
N SER A 188 -12.60 9.58 -8.44
CA SER A 188 -11.60 9.90 -7.42
C SER A 188 -10.38 10.57 -8.06
N LYS A 189 -10.13 11.85 -7.71
CA LYS A 189 -8.95 12.58 -8.19
C LYS A 189 -7.65 12.01 -7.63
N GLU A 190 -7.67 11.53 -6.40
CA GLU A 190 -6.53 10.91 -5.73
C GLU A 190 -6.14 9.61 -6.42
N ASP A 191 -7.12 8.73 -6.71
CA ASP A 191 -6.87 7.46 -7.38
C ASP A 191 -6.37 7.67 -8.81
N GLU A 192 -6.96 8.62 -9.54
CA GLU A 192 -6.50 8.96 -10.88
C GLU A 192 -5.06 9.49 -10.86
N ALA A 193 -4.72 10.41 -9.94
CA ALA A 193 -3.38 10.96 -9.82
C ALA A 193 -2.35 9.88 -9.42
N THR A 194 -2.71 8.99 -8.49
CA THR A 194 -1.91 7.83 -8.13
C THR A 194 -1.66 6.93 -9.35
N THR A 195 -2.74 6.57 -10.07
CA THR A 195 -2.65 5.72 -11.27
C THR A 195 -1.79 6.35 -12.37
N ARG A 196 -1.90 7.67 -12.57
CA ARG A 196 -1.08 8.39 -13.57
C ARG A 196 0.37 8.53 -13.15
N LEU A 197 0.67 8.63 -11.85
CA LEU A 197 2.05 8.60 -11.36
C LEU A 197 2.68 7.23 -11.60
N MET A 198 1.94 6.16 -11.33
CA MET A 198 2.37 4.79 -11.65
C MET A 198 2.61 4.60 -13.16
N GLN A 199 1.72 5.17 -13.99
CA GLN A 199 1.90 5.19 -15.45
C GLN A 199 3.17 5.95 -15.85
N ALA A 200 3.45 7.11 -15.24
CA ALA A 200 4.66 7.88 -15.50
C ALA A 200 5.93 7.10 -15.15
N ALA A 201 5.95 6.36 -14.03
CA ALA A 201 7.08 5.51 -13.66
C ALA A 201 7.30 4.39 -14.69
N ALA A 202 6.24 3.74 -15.18
CA ALA A 202 6.35 2.73 -16.23
C ALA A 202 6.86 3.32 -17.57
N GLN A 203 6.45 4.55 -17.92
CA GLN A 203 6.98 5.27 -19.08
C GLN A 203 8.47 5.59 -18.94
N HIS A 204 8.91 6.00 -17.75
CA HIS A 204 10.34 6.23 -17.45
C HIS A 204 11.15 4.93 -17.52
N ALA A 205 10.55 3.80 -17.13
CA ALA A 205 11.15 2.48 -17.32
C ALA A 205 11.28 2.07 -18.80
N GLY A 206 10.55 2.71 -19.71
CA GLY A 206 10.60 2.47 -21.16
C GLY A 206 9.37 1.76 -21.74
N PHE A 207 8.34 1.47 -20.94
CA PHE A 207 7.13 0.81 -21.44
C PHE A 207 6.23 1.73 -22.27
N ASN A 208 5.58 1.15 -23.28
CA ASN A 208 4.41 1.75 -23.90
C ASN A 208 3.20 1.60 -22.97
N THR A 209 2.50 2.70 -22.70
CA THR A 209 1.42 2.70 -21.73
C THR A 209 0.17 3.40 -22.25
N ARG A 210 -0.98 3.01 -21.70
CA ARG A 210 -2.25 3.72 -21.88
C ARG A 210 -2.96 3.82 -20.53
N PHE A 211 -3.76 4.89 -20.34
CA PHE A 211 -4.72 5.01 -19.25
C PHE A 211 -6.12 4.90 -19.80
N ALA A 212 -6.99 4.16 -19.11
CA ALA A 212 -8.45 4.13 -19.34
C ALA A 212 -9.16 3.88 -18.01
N TYR A 213 -10.36 4.43 -17.82
CA TYR A 213 -11.17 4.05 -16.66
C TYR A 213 -11.69 2.61 -16.81
N ILE A 214 -11.92 1.93 -15.67
CA ILE A 214 -12.27 0.50 -15.67
C ILE A 214 -13.48 0.17 -16.56
N HIS A 215 -14.47 1.07 -16.66
CA HIS A 215 -15.66 0.87 -17.47
C HIS A 215 -15.43 1.01 -19.00
N GLU A 216 -14.27 1.53 -19.42
CA GLU A 216 -13.88 1.66 -20.82
C GLU A 216 -13.11 0.42 -21.33
N ILE A 217 -12.78 -0.53 -20.43
CA ILE A 217 -11.95 -1.70 -20.72
C ILE A 217 -12.83 -2.89 -21.09
N SER A 218 -12.44 -3.59 -22.14
CA SER A 218 -13.04 -4.88 -22.51
C SER A 218 -12.18 -6.02 -21.96
N PHE A 219 -12.83 -6.91 -21.23
CA PHE A 219 -12.25 -8.13 -20.69
C PHE A 219 -12.87 -9.34 -21.39
N ASP A 220 -12.05 -10.20 -21.96
CA ASP A 220 -12.49 -11.38 -22.71
C ASP A 220 -11.58 -12.58 -22.42
N ASP A 221 -12.13 -13.74 -22.10
CA ASP A 221 -11.40 -14.94 -21.71
C ASP A 221 -10.36 -15.39 -22.76
N GLU A 222 -10.67 -15.25 -24.05
CA GLU A 222 -9.82 -15.67 -25.17
C GLU A 222 -9.01 -14.50 -25.75
N GLY A 223 -9.62 -13.31 -25.78
CA GLY A 223 -9.06 -12.09 -26.36
C GLY A 223 -8.12 -11.32 -25.41
N GLY A 224 -8.25 -11.52 -24.10
CA GLY A 224 -7.46 -10.81 -23.09
C GLY A 224 -8.07 -9.47 -22.70
N ILE A 225 -7.22 -8.46 -22.47
CA ILE A 225 -7.59 -7.12 -22.00
C ILE A 225 -7.39 -6.12 -23.12
N SER A 226 -8.42 -5.36 -23.48
CA SER A 226 -8.32 -4.41 -24.59
C SER A 226 -9.10 -3.10 -24.35
N VAL A 227 -8.62 -2.04 -25.04
CA VAL A 227 -9.31 -0.74 -25.15
C VAL A 227 -9.29 -0.32 -26.61
N ASP A 228 -10.46 0.03 -27.18
CA ASP A 228 -10.62 0.40 -28.61
C ASP A 228 -10.06 -0.66 -29.58
N GLY A 229 -10.09 -1.94 -29.20
CA GLY A 229 -9.57 -3.05 -30.02
C GLY A 229 -8.05 -3.23 -29.98
N GLU A 230 -7.33 -2.50 -29.15
CA GLU A 230 -5.91 -2.69 -28.85
C GLU A 230 -5.73 -3.52 -27.59
N ASN A 231 -4.92 -4.60 -27.66
CA ASN A 231 -4.66 -5.49 -26.52
C ASN A 231 -3.46 -5.03 -25.69
N TYR A 232 -3.48 -5.39 -24.39
CA TYR A 232 -2.45 -5.09 -23.41
C TYR A 232 -2.04 -6.35 -22.65
N GLU A 233 -0.75 -6.56 -22.51
CA GLU A 233 -0.15 -7.73 -21.85
C GLU A 233 -0.06 -7.53 -20.32
N PHE A 234 -0.07 -6.28 -19.86
CA PHE A 234 -0.11 -5.94 -18.44
C PHE A 234 -1.29 -5.01 -18.14
N LEU A 235 -1.94 -5.25 -17.00
CA LEU A 235 -2.94 -4.36 -16.42
C LEU A 235 -2.51 -3.91 -15.03
N PHE A 236 -2.24 -2.61 -14.88
CA PHE A 236 -2.19 -1.99 -13.56
C PHE A 236 -3.59 -1.54 -13.18
N LYS A 237 -4.11 -2.05 -12.05
CA LYS A 237 -5.42 -1.69 -11.53
C LYS A 237 -5.30 -1.05 -10.15
N LEU A 238 -5.90 0.11 -9.95
CA LEU A 238 -6.14 0.67 -8.63
C LEU A 238 -7.59 0.36 -8.18
N VAL A 239 -8.00 -0.88 -8.34
CA VAL A 239 -9.28 -1.44 -7.92
C VAL A 239 -9.00 -2.66 -7.04
N PRO A 240 -9.45 -2.69 -5.78
CA PRO A 240 -9.14 -3.78 -4.85
C PRO A 240 -9.61 -5.15 -5.33
N TRP A 241 -8.79 -6.18 -5.12
CA TRP A 241 -9.15 -7.56 -5.46
C TRP A 241 -10.40 -8.03 -4.73
N GLU A 242 -10.55 -7.70 -3.43
CA GLU A 242 -11.75 -8.06 -2.67
C GLU A 242 -13.02 -7.39 -3.21
N GLN A 243 -12.91 -6.16 -3.70
CA GLN A 243 -14.04 -5.46 -4.32
C GLN A 243 -14.43 -6.12 -5.63
N ILE A 244 -13.47 -6.44 -6.50
CA ILE A 244 -13.73 -7.19 -7.74
C ILE A 244 -14.44 -8.54 -7.42
N ALA A 245 -13.95 -9.26 -6.42
CA ALA A 245 -14.50 -10.57 -6.06
C ALA A 245 -15.93 -10.52 -5.51
N ILE A 246 -16.25 -9.47 -4.74
CA ILE A 246 -17.54 -9.35 -4.03
C ILE A 246 -18.58 -8.67 -4.93
N ASP A 247 -18.22 -7.55 -5.56
CA ASP A 247 -19.16 -6.72 -6.31
C ASP A 247 -19.25 -7.12 -7.79
N GLU A 248 -18.16 -7.67 -8.36
CA GLU A 248 -17.99 -7.97 -9.78
C GLU A 248 -17.52 -9.44 -9.98
N GLY A 249 -18.22 -10.39 -9.35
CA GLY A 249 -17.79 -11.80 -9.34
C GLY A 249 -17.64 -12.44 -10.73
N GLU A 250 -18.36 -11.97 -11.76
CA GLU A 250 -18.17 -12.40 -13.15
C GLU A 250 -16.82 -11.91 -13.71
N LEU A 251 -16.46 -10.66 -13.43
CA LEU A 251 -15.15 -10.11 -13.80
C LEU A 251 -14.01 -10.88 -13.13
N ALA A 252 -14.17 -11.27 -11.86
CA ALA A 252 -13.17 -12.08 -11.17
C ALA A 252 -12.89 -13.41 -11.90
N LEU A 253 -13.92 -14.08 -12.41
CA LEU A 253 -13.78 -15.32 -13.19
C LEU A 253 -13.13 -15.06 -14.56
N ILE A 254 -13.50 -13.99 -15.25
CA ILE A 254 -12.89 -13.60 -16.52
C ILE A 254 -11.40 -13.32 -16.32
N LEU A 255 -11.02 -12.56 -15.28
CA LEU A 255 -9.61 -12.27 -14.97
C LEU A 255 -8.83 -13.55 -14.65
N GLN A 256 -9.45 -14.50 -13.93
CA GLN A 256 -8.84 -15.81 -13.69
C GLN A 256 -8.56 -16.54 -15.02
N ASN A 257 -9.51 -16.56 -15.96
CA ASN A 257 -9.34 -17.20 -17.25
C ASN A 257 -8.27 -16.48 -18.12
N ILE A 258 -8.25 -15.15 -18.10
CA ILE A 258 -7.21 -14.34 -18.78
C ILE A 258 -5.82 -14.71 -18.28
N VAL A 259 -5.63 -14.81 -16.96
CA VAL A 259 -4.35 -15.19 -16.36
C VAL A 259 -4.01 -16.64 -16.68
N ASN A 260 -4.95 -17.58 -16.57
CA ASN A 260 -4.78 -19.00 -16.92
C ASN A 260 -4.37 -19.20 -18.37
N ASN A 261 -4.98 -18.44 -19.26
CA ASN A 261 -4.70 -18.49 -20.69
C ASN A 261 -3.46 -17.68 -21.09
N GLN A 262 -2.74 -17.12 -20.09
CA GLN A 262 -1.52 -16.29 -20.30
C GLN A 262 -1.76 -15.12 -21.27
N LYS A 263 -2.93 -14.50 -21.19
CA LYS A 263 -3.32 -13.36 -22.04
C LYS A 263 -2.88 -12.02 -21.47
N ALA A 264 -2.86 -11.90 -20.15
CA ALA A 264 -2.34 -10.72 -19.46
C ALA A 264 -1.87 -11.05 -18.03
N ILE A 265 -1.02 -10.18 -17.50
CA ILE A 265 -0.53 -10.16 -16.13
C ILE A 265 -1.18 -8.97 -15.41
N ILE A 266 -1.72 -9.20 -14.22
CA ILE A 266 -2.38 -8.16 -13.42
C ILE A 266 -1.41 -7.65 -12.33
N LEU A 267 -1.29 -6.35 -12.20
CA LEU A 267 -0.46 -5.65 -11.22
C LEU A 267 -1.34 -4.86 -10.21
N ASN A 268 -1.27 -5.05 -8.89
CA ASN A 268 -0.56 -6.12 -8.22
C ASN A 268 -1.30 -7.46 -8.41
N PRO A 269 -0.59 -8.59 -8.38
CA PRO A 269 -1.19 -9.89 -8.60
C PRO A 269 -2.15 -10.30 -7.47
N ALA A 270 -3.04 -11.27 -7.73
CA ALA A 270 -4.09 -11.65 -6.79
C ALA A 270 -3.57 -12.16 -5.44
N TYR A 271 -2.39 -12.78 -5.39
CA TYR A 271 -1.81 -13.24 -4.12
C TYR A 271 -1.53 -12.11 -3.13
N THR A 272 -1.42 -10.86 -3.58
CA THR A 272 -1.23 -9.72 -2.68
C THR A 272 -2.41 -9.50 -1.74
N LEU A 273 -3.58 -10.06 -2.06
CA LEU A 273 -4.73 -10.08 -1.15
C LEU A 273 -4.44 -10.90 0.13
N LEU A 274 -3.54 -11.89 0.09
CA LEU A 274 -3.08 -12.59 1.31
C LEU A 274 -2.36 -11.61 2.24
N PHE A 275 -1.47 -10.77 1.67
CA PHE A 275 -0.74 -9.75 2.42
C PHE A 275 -1.65 -8.62 2.91
N GLN A 276 -2.62 -8.23 2.09
CA GLN A 276 -3.61 -7.17 2.38
C GLN A 276 -4.54 -7.54 3.53
N SER A 277 -4.94 -8.82 3.64
CA SER A 277 -5.81 -9.26 4.72
C SER A 277 -5.12 -9.13 6.08
N LYS A 278 -5.71 -8.34 6.98
CA LYS A 278 -5.21 -8.19 8.36
C LYS A 278 -5.19 -9.53 9.11
N GLY A 279 -5.96 -10.52 8.65
CA GLY A 279 -5.95 -11.87 9.21
C GLY A 279 -4.58 -12.54 9.17
N ILE A 280 -3.72 -12.21 8.19
CA ILE A 280 -2.37 -12.77 8.10
C ILE A 280 -1.49 -12.41 9.30
N MET A 281 -1.76 -11.32 10.00
CA MET A 281 -0.96 -10.92 11.16
C MET A 281 -1.05 -11.91 12.33
N LYS A 282 -2.15 -12.67 12.43
CA LYS A 282 -2.25 -13.79 13.37
C LYS A 282 -1.34 -14.96 12.94
N ILE A 283 -1.26 -15.25 11.65
CA ILE A 283 -0.36 -16.27 11.10
C ILE A 283 1.12 -15.85 11.33
N LEU A 284 1.45 -14.58 11.07
CA LEU A 284 2.78 -14.03 11.37
C LEU A 284 3.14 -14.19 12.86
N TRP A 285 2.20 -13.87 13.77
CA TRP A 285 2.44 -14.03 15.20
C TRP A 285 2.68 -15.48 15.60
N ASP A 286 1.99 -16.43 14.99
CA ASP A 286 2.17 -17.85 15.26
C ASP A 286 3.50 -18.39 14.72
N LEU A 287 3.91 -17.93 13.54
CA LEU A 287 5.16 -18.35 12.91
C LEU A 287 6.39 -17.71 13.59
N TYR A 288 6.25 -16.47 14.06
CA TYR A 288 7.32 -15.66 14.64
C TYR A 288 6.92 -15.10 16.01
N PRO A 289 6.66 -15.95 17.02
CA PRO A 289 6.15 -15.49 18.31
C PRO A 289 7.15 -14.58 19.02
N ASN A 290 6.66 -13.45 19.54
CA ASN A 290 7.44 -12.41 20.21
C ASN A 290 8.50 -11.72 19.34
N HIS A 291 8.35 -11.77 18.01
CA HIS A 291 9.25 -11.02 17.12
C HIS A 291 9.19 -9.51 17.42
N PRO A 292 10.35 -8.80 17.46
CA PRO A 292 10.39 -7.40 17.88
C PRO A 292 9.55 -6.45 17.01
N LEU A 293 9.33 -6.75 15.74
CA LEU A 293 8.51 -5.96 14.83
C LEU A 293 7.01 -6.28 14.92
N LEU A 294 6.61 -7.41 15.53
CA LEU A 294 5.22 -7.83 15.59
C LEU A 294 4.53 -7.40 16.89
N LEU A 295 3.21 -7.33 16.83
CA LEU A 295 2.29 -7.22 17.96
C LEU A 295 1.51 -8.51 18.10
N GLU A 296 1.21 -8.93 19.33
CA GLU A 296 0.33 -10.09 19.58
C GLU A 296 -0.97 -9.91 18.80
N SER A 297 -1.32 -10.91 18.01
CA SER A 297 -2.47 -10.88 17.12
C SER A 297 -3.26 -12.17 17.23
N SER A 298 -4.60 -12.07 17.30
CA SER A 298 -5.52 -13.19 17.51
C SER A 298 -6.82 -12.98 16.73
N TYR A 299 -7.54 -14.07 16.44
CA TYR A 299 -8.92 -14.01 15.95
C TYR A 299 -9.96 -13.92 17.08
N GLU A 300 -9.50 -13.93 18.32
CA GLU A 300 -10.31 -13.74 19.53
C GLU A 300 -9.78 -12.58 20.37
N PRO A 301 -10.63 -11.92 21.19
CA PRO A 301 -10.21 -10.83 22.07
C PRO A 301 -9.02 -11.18 22.95
N LEU A 302 -8.07 -10.26 23.10
CA LEU A 302 -6.89 -10.44 23.95
C LEU A 302 -7.24 -10.19 25.42
N ALA A 303 -7.44 -11.27 26.17
CA ALA A 303 -7.85 -11.19 27.58
C ALA A 303 -6.84 -10.41 28.45
N GLY A 304 -7.32 -9.43 29.20
CA GLY A 304 -6.52 -8.66 30.15
C GLY A 304 -5.53 -7.67 29.53
N LYS A 305 -5.60 -7.43 28.24
CA LYS A 305 -4.78 -6.46 27.48
C LYS A 305 -5.65 -5.38 26.84
N LYS A 306 -5.06 -4.20 26.60
CA LYS A 306 -5.60 -3.21 25.68
C LYS A 306 -5.30 -3.67 24.25
N TYR A 307 -6.28 -3.66 23.36
CA TYR A 307 -6.14 -4.14 21.98
C TYR A 307 -6.95 -3.31 21.00
N VAL A 308 -6.63 -3.47 19.71
CA VAL A 308 -7.38 -2.92 18.58
C VAL A 308 -8.14 -4.05 17.91
N LYS A 309 -9.45 -3.90 17.76
CA LYS A 309 -10.30 -4.75 16.94
C LYS A 309 -10.44 -4.10 15.56
N LYS A 310 -10.12 -4.84 14.48
CA LYS A 310 -10.20 -4.33 13.12
C LYS A 310 -10.67 -5.40 12.14
N PRO A 311 -11.58 -5.08 11.18
CA PRO A 311 -12.02 -6.04 10.17
C PRO A 311 -10.84 -6.42 9.25
N PHE A 312 -10.84 -7.64 8.73
CA PHE A 312 -9.72 -8.14 7.92
C PHE A 312 -9.46 -7.33 6.65
N LEU A 313 -10.50 -6.93 5.93
CA LEU A 313 -10.40 -6.26 4.63
C LEU A 313 -10.81 -4.78 4.67
N ALA A 314 -11.06 -4.21 5.88
CA ALA A 314 -11.42 -2.81 6.00
C ALA A 314 -10.26 -1.88 5.64
N ARG A 315 -10.61 -0.71 5.13
CA ARG A 315 -9.71 0.36 4.71
C ARG A 315 -9.95 1.63 5.53
N GLU A 316 -9.00 2.55 5.54
CA GLU A 316 -9.15 3.91 6.12
C GLU A 316 -9.62 3.94 7.58
N GLY A 317 -9.26 2.92 8.37
CA GLY A 317 -9.67 2.82 9.76
C GLY A 317 -11.17 2.54 9.97
N ALA A 318 -11.91 2.13 8.94
CA ALA A 318 -13.33 1.80 9.05
C ALA A 318 -13.56 0.62 10.00
N ASN A 319 -14.58 0.73 10.87
CA ASN A 319 -14.95 -0.26 11.90
C ASN A 319 -13.81 -0.68 12.84
N VAL A 320 -12.76 0.16 12.97
CA VAL A 320 -11.69 -0.05 13.95
C VAL A 320 -12.16 0.42 15.33
N SER A 321 -11.87 -0.39 16.35
CA SER A 321 -12.18 -0.06 17.75
C SER A 321 -10.95 -0.29 18.62
N VAL A 322 -10.66 0.65 19.52
CA VAL A 322 -9.65 0.51 20.59
C VAL A 322 -10.38 0.12 21.86
N ILE A 323 -10.00 -0.99 22.47
CA ILE A 323 -10.68 -1.61 23.61
C ILE A 323 -9.69 -1.79 24.75
N ASP A 324 -10.09 -1.43 25.96
CA ASP A 324 -9.24 -1.58 27.15
C ASP A 324 -9.18 -3.03 27.67
N ALA A 325 -8.36 -3.26 28.69
CA ALA A 325 -8.19 -4.57 29.33
C ALA A 325 -9.46 -5.12 30.02
N ASN A 326 -10.47 -4.27 30.26
CA ASN A 326 -11.76 -4.66 30.85
C ASN A 326 -12.85 -4.89 29.79
N GLY A 327 -12.55 -4.64 28.50
CA GLY A 327 -13.50 -4.75 27.39
C GLY A 327 -14.30 -3.48 27.13
N GLU A 328 -13.92 -2.33 27.70
CA GLU A 328 -14.55 -1.03 27.45
C GLU A 328 -13.97 -0.42 26.15
N VAL A 329 -14.86 0.10 25.28
CA VAL A 329 -14.47 0.78 24.04
C VAL A 329 -13.99 2.18 24.36
N LEU A 330 -12.71 2.46 24.11
CA LEU A 330 -12.08 3.76 24.33
C LEU A 330 -12.21 4.69 23.12
N ALA A 331 -12.15 4.13 21.91
CA ALA A 331 -12.33 4.84 20.65
C ALA A 331 -12.86 3.89 19.59
N GLN A 332 -13.66 4.41 18.65
CA GLN A 332 -14.14 3.62 17.52
C GLN A 332 -14.47 4.51 16.32
N ASN A 333 -14.30 3.96 15.11
CA ASN A 333 -14.83 4.50 13.87
C ASN A 333 -15.99 3.63 13.38
N GLY A 334 -16.98 4.24 12.74
CA GLY A 334 -18.00 3.52 11.97
C GLY A 334 -17.47 3.04 10.61
N GLY A 335 -18.30 2.33 9.86
CA GLY A 335 -18.00 1.85 8.50
C GLY A 335 -18.95 0.74 8.05
N GLU A 336 -18.68 0.15 6.90
CA GLU A 336 -19.55 -0.84 6.25
C GLU A 336 -19.09 -2.31 6.47
N TYR A 337 -18.03 -2.54 7.28
CA TYR A 337 -17.39 -3.84 7.46
C TYR A 337 -17.85 -4.60 8.73
N GLU A 338 -19.07 -4.35 9.22
CA GLU A 338 -19.57 -4.89 10.50
C GLU A 338 -19.72 -6.41 10.50
N ASN A 339 -20.01 -7.01 9.34
CA ASN A 339 -20.33 -8.44 9.20
C ASN A 339 -19.12 -9.32 8.82
N GLY A 340 -17.91 -8.76 8.81
CA GLY A 340 -16.70 -9.47 8.42
C GLY A 340 -16.03 -10.22 9.57
N LYS A 341 -14.90 -10.88 9.26
CA LYS A 341 -13.96 -11.42 10.27
C LYS A 341 -13.14 -10.30 10.87
N PHE A 342 -12.71 -10.46 12.11
CA PHE A 342 -11.96 -9.45 12.85
C PHE A 342 -10.64 -9.98 13.35
N LEU A 343 -9.61 -9.12 13.28
CA LEU A 343 -8.36 -9.26 14.00
C LEU A 343 -8.43 -8.50 15.31
N TYR A 344 -7.87 -9.10 16.36
CA TYR A 344 -7.60 -8.47 17.66
C TYR A 344 -6.09 -8.38 17.83
N GLN A 345 -5.54 -7.18 17.71
CA GLN A 345 -4.11 -6.91 17.77
C GLN A 345 -3.79 -6.12 19.04
N GLU A 346 -2.74 -6.50 19.76
CA GLU A 346 -2.27 -5.76 20.92
C GLU A 346 -2.11 -4.27 20.57
N TYR A 347 -2.62 -3.41 21.46
CA TYR A 347 -2.52 -1.96 21.26
C TYR A 347 -1.07 -1.49 21.44
N TYR A 348 -0.61 -0.67 20.53
CA TYR A 348 0.68 0.00 20.63
C TYR A 348 0.53 1.48 20.31
N ASP A 349 1.10 2.35 21.20
CA ASP A 349 1.01 3.78 21.00
C ASP A 349 1.84 4.26 19.82
N PHE A 350 1.28 5.11 18.98
CA PHE A 350 2.02 5.84 17.98
C PHE A 350 3.03 6.84 18.58
N ASN A 351 4.00 7.32 17.82
CA ASN A 351 4.74 8.50 18.18
C ASN A 351 3.81 9.71 18.26
N THR A 352 4.07 10.62 19.19
CA THR A 352 3.17 11.73 19.50
C THR A 352 3.98 13.03 19.57
N ASP A 353 3.45 14.11 18.98
CA ASP A 353 4.03 15.44 19.09
C ASP A 353 3.62 16.14 20.40
N GLU A 354 4.16 17.35 20.62
CA GLU A 354 3.87 18.15 21.82
C GLU A 354 2.38 18.55 21.95
N LYS A 355 1.60 18.46 20.86
CA LYS A 355 0.18 18.77 20.83
C LYS A 355 -0.70 17.55 21.06
N GLY A 356 -0.11 16.36 21.22
CA GLY A 356 -0.83 15.10 21.38
C GLY A 356 -1.33 14.49 20.06
N GLN A 357 -0.89 15.01 18.91
CA GLN A 357 -1.19 14.39 17.62
C GLN A 357 -0.36 13.11 17.46
N LYS A 358 -0.98 12.05 16.95
CA LYS A 358 -0.36 10.74 16.73
C LYS A 358 0.11 10.61 15.29
N TYR A 359 1.25 9.94 15.11
CA TYR A 359 1.90 9.77 13.80
C TYR A 359 2.12 8.30 13.50
N GLN A 360 1.49 7.83 12.43
CA GLN A 360 1.72 6.52 11.83
C GLN A 360 2.70 6.68 10.68
N ALA A 361 3.76 5.88 10.67
CA ALA A 361 4.70 5.81 9.57
C ALA A 361 4.12 4.92 8.45
N GLY A 362 4.16 5.40 7.22
CA GLY A 362 3.87 4.63 6.01
C GLY A 362 5.16 4.44 5.22
N VAL A 363 5.68 3.22 5.16
CA VAL A 363 6.90 2.91 4.43
C VAL A 363 6.57 2.15 3.17
N PHE A 364 6.87 2.74 2.02
CA PHE A 364 6.68 2.09 0.72
C PHE A 364 7.76 1.05 0.46
N PHE A 365 7.30 -0.02 -0.16
CA PHE A 365 8.09 -1.15 -0.60
C PHE A 365 7.88 -1.37 -2.11
N ALA A 366 8.96 -1.30 -2.88
CA ALA A 366 8.99 -1.62 -4.30
C ALA A 366 10.27 -2.42 -4.56
N TYR A 367 10.19 -3.75 -4.39
CA TYR A 367 11.30 -4.69 -4.31
C TYR A 367 12.07 -4.60 -2.97
N GLU A 368 12.30 -3.42 -2.45
CA GLU A 368 12.85 -3.12 -1.13
C GLU A 368 12.15 -1.90 -0.53
N GLY A 369 12.42 -1.58 0.74
CA GLY A 369 11.93 -0.36 1.36
C GLY A 369 12.49 0.87 0.62
N CYS A 370 11.62 1.75 0.09
CA CYS A 370 12.08 2.82 -0.80
C CYS A 370 11.63 4.22 -0.42
N ALA A 371 10.65 4.38 0.47
CA ALA A 371 10.25 5.72 0.91
C ALA A 371 9.44 5.69 2.21
N LEU A 372 9.49 6.80 2.95
CA LEU A 372 8.77 7.04 4.19
C LEU A 372 7.87 8.27 4.07
N GLY A 373 6.65 8.17 4.55
CA GLY A 373 5.74 9.28 4.79
C GLY A 373 5.00 9.07 6.11
N PHE A 374 4.31 10.09 6.61
CA PHE A 374 3.55 9.97 7.85
C PHE A 374 2.08 10.35 7.65
N ARG A 375 1.20 9.64 8.37
CA ARG A 375 -0.18 10.06 8.57
C ARG A 375 -0.32 10.56 10.00
N CYS A 376 -0.90 11.76 10.17
CA CYS A 376 -1.06 12.42 11.45
C CYS A 376 -2.54 12.56 11.80
N GLY A 377 -2.93 12.11 13.00
CA GLY A 377 -4.33 12.14 13.43
C GLY A 377 -4.52 11.90 14.92
N GLY A 378 -5.69 11.36 15.26
CA GLY A 378 -6.07 11.00 16.63
C GLY A 378 -5.67 9.58 17.02
N GLU A 379 -6.49 8.96 17.91
CA GLU A 379 -6.27 7.59 18.40
C GLU A 379 -6.36 6.53 17.31
N ILE A 380 -7.20 6.75 16.30
CA ILE A 380 -7.34 5.91 15.11
C ILE A 380 -6.99 6.76 13.91
N ILE A 381 -5.98 6.34 13.14
CA ILE A 381 -5.65 6.95 11.85
C ILE A 381 -6.72 6.54 10.84
N ASN A 382 -7.31 7.54 10.17
CA ASN A 382 -8.43 7.35 9.25
C ASN A 382 -8.32 8.28 8.04
N ASN A 383 -9.36 8.33 7.22
CA ASN A 383 -9.41 9.13 5.99
C ASN A 383 -9.21 10.65 6.21
N PHE A 384 -9.57 11.17 7.40
CA PHE A 384 -9.36 12.59 7.75
C PHE A 384 -7.96 12.88 8.32
N SER A 385 -7.12 11.87 8.49
CA SER A 385 -5.75 12.04 8.96
C SER A 385 -4.91 12.73 7.90
N LYS A 386 -4.11 13.71 8.33
CA LYS A 386 -3.28 14.55 7.44
C LYS A 386 -2.04 13.80 6.98
N PHE A 387 -1.58 14.10 5.77
CA PHE A 387 -0.27 13.66 5.32
C PHE A 387 0.81 14.62 5.84
N VAL A 388 1.90 14.08 6.37
CA VAL A 388 3.06 14.85 6.84
C VAL A 388 4.33 14.24 6.27
N GLY A 389 5.09 15.03 5.52
CA GLY A 389 6.40 14.62 5.03
C GLY A 389 7.46 14.62 6.15
N HIS A 390 8.66 14.21 5.82
CA HIS A 390 9.79 14.20 6.76
C HIS A 390 11.02 14.91 6.18
N ILE A 391 11.99 15.16 7.06
CA ILE A 391 13.33 15.62 6.72
C ILE A 391 14.35 14.88 7.58
N ILE A 392 15.44 14.42 6.96
CA ILE A 392 16.58 13.81 7.65
C ILE A 392 17.50 14.94 8.13
N VAL A 393 17.85 14.94 9.43
CA VAL A 393 18.65 15.97 10.11
C VAL A 393 19.88 15.38 10.79
#